data_6c6580476457afc9f9d87ba2c45f174c
#
_entry.id   6c6580476457afc9f9d87ba2c45f174c
#
_cell.length_a   1.000
_cell.length_b   1.000
_cell.length_c   1.000
_cell.angle_alpha   90.00
_cell.angle_beta   90.00
_cell.angle_gamma   90.00
#
_symmetry.space_group_name_H-M   'P 1'
#
loop_
_entity.id
_entity.type
_entity.pdbx_description
1 polymer ?
#
loop_
_entity_poly.entity_id
_entity_poly.type
_entity_poly.pdbx_seq_one_letter_code
_entity_poly.pdbx_strand_id
1 'polypeptide(L)'
;DRVHPILHGLEVVDRRVLLLSIIGGFGTEDLARITGLHVDEVTHIIARVEPVVAAASRTGVLIIEDEPYMAELLSVLVEQTGHWVAGIAYTRDEAMTFAEKRDIGLILSDIDLGNDVCGWTVVHKIRETLGYRVPTIFITAHPERLEEDGCENRDGVVPKPFDIWRVREAVNNAVHLNASIFA
;
A
#
# COMPACT_ATOMS: atom_id res chain seq x y z
N ASP A 1 -4.37 -13.45 5.45
CA ASP A 1 -2.98 -13.03 5.33
C ASP A 1 -2.25 -13.93 4.34
N ARG A 2 -1.85 -13.38 3.18
CA ARG A 2 -1.20 -14.17 2.09
C ARG A 2 0.33 -14.26 2.28
N VAL A 3 0.90 -13.38 3.06
CA VAL A 3 2.37 -13.27 3.25
C VAL A 3 2.86 -14.19 4.37
N HIS A 4 2.07 -14.37 5.42
CA HIS A 4 2.43 -15.19 6.57
C HIS A 4 2.80 -16.66 6.20
N PRO A 5 2.06 -17.39 5.35
CA PRO A 5 2.45 -18.73 4.94
C PRO A 5 3.76 -18.78 4.15
N ILE A 6 4.05 -17.72 3.38
CA ILE A 6 5.27 -17.64 2.57
C ILE A 6 6.47 -17.41 3.45
N LEU A 7 6.38 -16.50 4.43
CA LEU A 7 7.45 -16.28 5.40
C LEU A 7 7.79 -17.56 6.17
N HIS A 8 6.79 -18.38 6.49
CA HIS A 8 7.01 -19.69 7.15
C HIS A 8 7.67 -20.71 6.23
N GLY A 9 7.46 -20.63 4.92
CA GLY A 9 8.08 -21.50 3.93
C GLY A 9 9.53 -21.14 3.59
N LEU A 10 10.01 -19.96 3.98
CA LEU A 10 11.37 -19.54 3.75
C LEU A 10 12.32 -20.18 4.77
N GLU A 11 13.57 -20.43 4.33
CA GLU A 11 14.65 -20.79 5.24
C GLU A 11 14.86 -19.68 6.30
N VAL A 12 15.34 -20.06 7.48
CA VAL A 12 15.50 -19.14 8.62
C VAL A 12 16.36 -17.93 8.26
N VAL A 13 17.43 -18.17 7.48
CA VAL A 13 18.37 -17.11 7.06
C VAL A 13 17.69 -16.15 6.08
N ASP A 14 16.99 -16.68 5.08
CA ASP A 14 16.25 -15.91 4.08
C ASP A 14 15.20 -15.00 4.73
N ARG A 15 14.40 -15.58 5.61
CA ARG A 15 13.39 -14.87 6.36
C ARG A 15 14.00 -13.75 7.22
N ARG A 16 15.13 -13.99 7.88
CA ARG A 16 15.83 -13.00 8.69
C ARG A 16 16.35 -11.84 7.84
N VAL A 17 17.00 -12.11 6.71
CA VAL A 17 17.47 -11.09 5.76
C VAL A 17 16.31 -10.26 5.26
N LEU A 18 15.21 -10.90 4.84
CA LEU A 18 14.02 -10.25 4.34
C LEU A 18 13.36 -9.33 5.37
N LEU A 19 13.13 -9.81 6.58
CA LEU A 19 12.50 -9.03 7.64
C LEU A 19 13.34 -7.82 8.03
N LEU A 20 14.66 -7.98 8.12
CA LEU A 20 15.57 -6.86 8.40
C LEU A 20 15.59 -5.85 7.25
N SER A 21 15.48 -6.30 5.99
CA SER A 21 15.39 -5.42 4.83
C SER A 21 14.09 -4.62 4.83
N ILE A 22 12.94 -5.29 4.94
CA ILE A 22 11.61 -4.65 4.81
C ILE A 22 11.25 -3.83 6.03
N ILE A 23 11.40 -4.39 7.23
CA ILE A 23 10.95 -3.73 8.47
C ILE A 23 12.02 -2.77 9.00
N GLY A 24 13.29 -3.18 8.91
CA GLY A 24 14.42 -2.40 9.41
C GLY A 24 14.94 -1.37 8.44
N GLY A 25 14.59 -1.47 7.15
CA GLY A 25 15.12 -0.58 6.11
C GLY A 25 16.62 -0.70 5.90
N PHE A 26 17.25 -1.81 6.34
CA PHE A 26 18.70 -2.00 6.24
C PHE A 26 19.13 -2.31 4.81
N GLY A 27 20.14 -1.59 4.33
CA GLY A 27 20.79 -1.87 3.06
C GLY A 27 21.62 -3.15 3.09
N THR A 28 22.04 -3.64 1.92
CA THR A 28 22.76 -4.92 1.73
C THR A 28 24.02 -5.03 2.60
N GLU A 29 24.79 -3.93 2.74
CA GLU A 29 26.01 -3.90 3.57
C GLU A 29 25.70 -4.03 5.07
N ASP A 30 24.65 -3.36 5.55
CA ASP A 30 24.22 -3.45 6.93
C ASP A 30 23.65 -4.83 7.26
N LEU A 31 22.89 -5.40 6.31
CA LEU A 31 22.39 -6.76 6.41
C LEU A 31 23.51 -7.78 6.50
N ALA A 32 24.57 -7.65 5.68
CA ALA A 32 25.74 -8.48 5.75
C ALA A 32 26.41 -8.41 7.13
N ARG A 33 26.56 -7.20 7.67
CA ARG A 33 27.13 -6.97 9.01
C ARG A 33 26.29 -7.56 10.14
N ILE A 34 24.97 -7.38 10.08
CA ILE A 34 24.02 -7.85 11.10
C ILE A 34 23.89 -9.37 11.09
N THR A 35 23.88 -9.97 9.91
CA THR A 35 23.67 -11.42 9.74
C THR A 35 24.94 -12.23 9.82
N GLY A 36 26.10 -11.61 9.61
CA GLY A 36 27.39 -12.27 9.51
C GLY A 36 27.63 -12.97 8.16
N LEU A 37 26.80 -12.68 7.16
CA LEU A 37 26.90 -13.19 5.80
C LEU A 37 27.80 -12.30 4.94
N HIS A 38 28.31 -12.86 3.83
CA HIS A 38 28.97 -12.03 2.82
C HIS A 38 27.94 -11.19 2.05
N VAL A 39 28.35 -10.01 1.56
CA VAL A 39 27.46 -9.11 0.82
C VAL A 39 26.82 -9.79 -0.40
N ASP A 40 27.60 -10.61 -1.12
CA ASP A 40 27.10 -11.37 -2.28
C ASP A 40 26.03 -12.39 -1.88
N GLU A 41 26.16 -13.05 -0.74
CA GLU A 41 25.16 -13.99 -0.24
C GLU A 41 23.86 -13.26 0.10
N VAL A 42 23.94 -12.11 0.78
CA VAL A 42 22.77 -11.26 1.07
C VAL A 42 22.08 -10.82 -0.22
N THR A 43 22.87 -10.39 -1.21
CA THR A 43 22.34 -9.97 -2.53
C THR A 43 21.61 -11.11 -3.23
N HIS A 44 22.17 -12.32 -3.21
CA HIS A 44 21.52 -13.51 -3.79
C HIS A 44 20.25 -13.91 -3.04
N ILE A 45 20.24 -13.80 -1.70
CA ILE A 45 19.03 -14.06 -0.90
C ILE A 45 17.95 -13.07 -1.27
N ILE A 46 18.22 -11.77 -1.28
CA ILE A 46 17.25 -10.72 -1.63
C ILE A 46 16.69 -10.98 -3.04
N ALA A 47 17.56 -11.18 -4.05
CA ALA A 47 17.14 -11.42 -5.42
C ALA A 47 16.25 -12.68 -5.58
N ARG A 48 16.41 -13.68 -4.73
CA ARG A 48 15.60 -14.91 -4.74
C ARG A 48 14.27 -14.74 -4.03
N VAL A 49 14.24 -14.03 -2.91
CA VAL A 49 13.10 -13.97 -2.00
C VAL A 49 12.15 -12.82 -2.37
N GLU A 50 12.69 -11.68 -2.79
CA GLU A 50 11.91 -10.49 -3.12
C GLU A 50 10.80 -10.75 -4.17
N PRO A 51 11.04 -11.46 -5.30
CA PRO A 51 9.97 -11.76 -6.26
C PRO A 51 8.85 -12.63 -5.69
N VAL A 52 9.18 -13.55 -4.79
CA VAL A 52 8.19 -14.45 -4.15
C VAL A 52 7.27 -13.66 -3.22
N VAL A 53 7.86 -12.75 -2.43
CA VAL A 53 7.11 -11.89 -1.52
C VAL A 53 6.29 -10.86 -2.30
N ALA A 54 6.88 -10.25 -3.33
CA ALA A 54 6.17 -9.29 -4.18
C ALA A 54 4.94 -9.94 -4.84
N ALA A 55 5.08 -11.16 -5.37
CA ALA A 55 3.96 -11.89 -5.96
C ALA A 55 2.84 -12.20 -4.94
N ALA A 56 3.21 -12.51 -3.70
CA ALA A 56 2.26 -12.78 -2.63
C ALA A 56 1.60 -11.53 -2.05
N SER A 57 2.32 -10.42 -2.10
CA SER A 57 1.83 -9.12 -1.63
C SER A 57 0.94 -8.43 -2.67
N ARG A 58 0.77 -9.00 -3.87
CA ARG A 58 -0.13 -8.45 -4.87
C ARG A 58 -1.54 -8.31 -4.29
N THR A 59 -2.13 -7.14 -4.47
CA THR A 59 -3.45 -6.83 -3.94
C THR A 59 -4.24 -5.95 -4.89
N GLY A 60 -5.56 -5.95 -4.75
CA GLY A 60 -6.45 -5.05 -5.45
C GLY A 60 -6.41 -3.65 -4.82
N VAL A 61 -6.26 -2.64 -5.65
CA VAL A 61 -6.26 -1.24 -5.24
C VAL A 61 -7.52 -0.57 -5.77
N LEU A 62 -8.30 0.00 -4.85
CA LEU A 62 -9.42 0.87 -5.20
C LEU A 62 -8.91 2.31 -5.29
N ILE A 63 -9.13 2.95 -6.44
CA ILE A 63 -8.82 4.36 -6.66
C ILE A 63 -10.12 5.15 -6.56
N ILE A 64 -10.13 6.21 -5.73
CA ILE A 64 -11.28 7.11 -5.53
C ILE A 64 -10.79 8.52 -5.85
N GLU A 65 -11.14 9.00 -7.03
CA GLU A 65 -10.64 10.27 -7.58
C GLU A 65 -11.65 10.78 -8.60
N ASP A 66 -12.17 11.99 -8.43
CA ASP A 66 -13.19 12.57 -9.30
C ASP A 66 -12.62 13.14 -10.61
N GLU A 67 -11.30 13.39 -10.66
CA GLU A 67 -10.62 13.84 -11.88
C GLU A 67 -10.14 12.65 -12.73
N PRO A 68 -10.70 12.43 -13.95
CA PRO A 68 -10.40 11.24 -14.75
C PRO A 68 -8.92 11.09 -15.12
N TYR A 69 -8.24 12.20 -15.43
CA TYR A 69 -6.81 12.15 -15.80
C TYR A 69 -5.92 11.75 -14.61
N MET A 70 -6.26 12.22 -13.41
CA MET A 70 -5.55 11.84 -12.19
C MET A 70 -5.81 10.37 -11.85
N ALA A 71 -7.05 9.91 -11.95
CA ALA A 71 -7.41 8.52 -11.73
C ALA A 71 -6.67 7.58 -12.70
N GLU A 72 -6.55 7.94 -13.97
CA GLU A 72 -5.78 7.18 -14.97
C GLU A 72 -4.28 7.16 -14.63
N LEU A 73 -3.69 8.29 -14.25
CA LEU A 73 -2.30 8.35 -13.81
C LEU A 73 -2.06 7.41 -12.62
N LEU A 74 -2.93 7.45 -11.61
CA LEU A 74 -2.83 6.60 -10.43
C LEU A 74 -2.97 5.12 -10.80
N SER A 75 -3.83 4.77 -11.77
CA SER A 75 -3.99 3.39 -12.24
C SER A 75 -2.70 2.84 -12.83
N VAL A 76 -2.04 3.61 -13.69
CA VAL A 76 -0.73 3.24 -14.25
C VAL A 76 0.33 3.06 -13.17
N LEU A 77 0.35 3.95 -12.17
CA LEU A 77 1.30 3.86 -11.07
C LEU A 77 1.08 2.62 -10.20
N VAL A 78 -0.17 2.28 -9.93
CA VAL A 78 -0.54 1.05 -9.20
C VAL A 78 -0.05 -0.19 -9.95
N GLU A 79 -0.29 -0.28 -11.25
CA GLU A 79 0.16 -1.42 -12.06
C GLU A 79 1.68 -1.54 -12.11
N GLN A 80 2.40 -0.41 -12.16
CA GLN A 80 3.87 -0.40 -12.11
C GLN A 80 4.45 -0.87 -10.78
N THR A 81 3.67 -0.84 -9.68
CA THR A 81 4.08 -1.43 -8.39
C THR A 81 3.75 -2.92 -8.28
N GLY A 82 3.23 -3.54 -9.33
CA GLY A 82 2.90 -4.96 -9.37
C GLY A 82 1.54 -5.32 -8.77
N HIS A 83 0.75 -4.34 -8.35
CA HIS A 83 -0.63 -4.51 -7.89
C HIS A 83 -1.61 -4.45 -9.07
N TRP A 84 -2.90 -4.72 -8.82
CA TRP A 84 -3.93 -4.52 -9.85
C TRP A 84 -4.97 -3.51 -9.39
N VAL A 85 -5.56 -2.80 -10.34
CA VAL A 85 -6.66 -1.88 -10.06
C VAL A 85 -7.95 -2.68 -9.90
N ALA A 86 -8.48 -2.73 -8.67
CA ALA A 86 -9.74 -3.40 -8.35
C ALA A 86 -10.96 -2.58 -8.84
N GLY A 87 -10.79 -1.27 -8.96
CA GLY A 87 -11.76 -0.36 -9.51
C GLY A 87 -11.29 1.08 -9.47
N ILE A 88 -11.88 1.90 -10.33
CA ILE A 88 -11.74 3.36 -10.32
C ILE A 88 -13.15 3.91 -10.04
N ALA A 89 -13.29 4.66 -8.96
CA ALA A 89 -14.52 5.29 -8.55
C ALA A 89 -14.38 6.81 -8.66
N TYR A 90 -15.23 7.43 -9.43
CA TYR A 90 -15.30 8.88 -9.59
C TYR A 90 -16.31 9.52 -8.63
N THR A 91 -17.08 8.67 -7.98
CA THR A 91 -18.13 9.08 -7.04
C THR A 91 -18.15 8.19 -5.80
N ARG A 92 -18.77 8.68 -4.73
CA ARG A 92 -19.00 7.90 -3.52
C ARG A 92 -19.77 6.60 -3.81
N ASP A 93 -20.83 6.66 -4.63
CA ASP A 93 -21.70 5.51 -4.88
C ASP A 93 -20.97 4.41 -5.66
N GLU A 94 -20.11 4.79 -6.61
CA GLU A 94 -19.23 3.87 -7.30
C GLU A 94 -18.23 3.22 -6.34
N ALA A 95 -17.61 4.01 -5.43
CA ALA A 95 -16.68 3.49 -4.43
C ALA A 95 -17.35 2.46 -3.51
N MET A 96 -18.59 2.72 -3.06
CA MET A 96 -19.36 1.76 -2.28
C MET A 96 -19.68 0.49 -3.05
N THR A 97 -20.01 0.59 -4.35
CA THR A 97 -20.24 -0.57 -5.21
C THR A 97 -19.01 -1.47 -5.33
N PHE A 98 -17.81 -0.89 -5.41
CA PHE A 98 -16.57 -1.67 -5.41
C PHE A 98 -16.30 -2.32 -4.06
N ALA A 99 -16.62 -1.65 -2.95
CA ALA A 99 -16.46 -2.20 -1.61
C ALA A 99 -17.23 -3.52 -1.40
N GLU A 100 -18.39 -3.65 -2.00
CA GLU A 100 -19.20 -4.87 -1.90
C GLU A 100 -18.53 -6.11 -2.52
N LYS A 101 -17.62 -5.93 -3.48
CA LYS A 101 -16.89 -7.02 -4.16
C LYS A 101 -15.81 -7.68 -3.28
N ARG A 102 -15.42 -7.07 -2.16
CA ARG A 102 -14.48 -7.58 -1.14
C ARG A 102 -13.07 -7.99 -1.63
N ASP A 103 -12.62 -7.47 -2.75
CA ASP A 103 -11.26 -7.73 -3.28
C ASP A 103 -10.37 -6.48 -3.25
N ILE A 104 -10.47 -5.73 -2.14
CA ILE A 104 -9.74 -4.49 -1.92
C ILE A 104 -8.77 -4.68 -0.77
N GLY A 105 -7.48 -4.54 -1.04
CA GLY A 105 -6.43 -4.59 -0.03
C GLY A 105 -5.67 -3.28 0.18
N LEU A 106 -5.95 -2.26 -0.66
CA LEU A 106 -5.44 -0.91 -0.53
C LEU A 106 -6.43 0.08 -1.16
N ILE A 107 -6.54 1.26 -0.59
CA ILE A 107 -7.30 2.37 -1.18
C ILE A 107 -6.35 3.54 -1.45
N LEU A 108 -6.43 4.12 -2.66
CA LEU A 108 -5.91 5.43 -2.98
C LEU A 108 -7.10 6.37 -3.09
N SER A 109 -7.16 7.45 -2.31
CA SER A 109 -8.32 8.35 -2.30
C SER A 109 -7.89 9.81 -2.31
N ASP A 110 -8.50 10.61 -3.17
CA ASP A 110 -8.51 12.05 -2.89
C ASP A 110 -9.42 12.33 -1.69
N ILE A 111 -9.13 13.41 -0.98
CA ILE A 111 -9.98 13.92 0.10
C ILE A 111 -11.13 14.74 -0.47
N ASP A 112 -10.87 15.51 -1.53
CA ASP A 112 -11.85 16.41 -2.14
C ASP A 112 -12.43 15.77 -3.41
N LEU A 113 -13.57 15.12 -3.27
CA LEU A 113 -14.24 14.40 -4.35
C LEU A 113 -15.32 15.25 -5.04
N GLY A 114 -15.26 16.57 -4.89
CA GLY A 114 -16.29 17.47 -5.39
C GLY A 114 -17.64 17.34 -4.68
N ASN A 115 -18.57 18.26 -4.95
CA ASN A 115 -19.94 18.28 -4.39
C ASN A 115 -19.99 18.11 -2.86
N ASP A 116 -19.06 18.70 -2.13
CA ASP A 116 -18.93 18.60 -0.65
C ASP A 116 -18.74 17.17 -0.11
N VAL A 117 -18.28 16.24 -0.95
CA VAL A 117 -17.98 14.86 -0.54
C VAL A 117 -16.54 14.77 -0.08
N CYS A 118 -16.32 14.40 1.18
CA CYS A 118 -15.00 14.16 1.74
C CYS A 118 -14.59 12.69 1.56
N GLY A 119 -13.44 12.45 0.91
CA GLY A 119 -12.92 11.11 0.66
C GLY A 119 -12.67 10.31 1.95
N TRP A 120 -12.31 11.00 3.06
CA TRP A 120 -12.17 10.33 4.36
C TRP A 120 -13.48 9.68 4.81
N THR A 121 -14.61 10.37 4.67
CA THR A 121 -15.93 9.82 5.04
C THR A 121 -16.32 8.63 4.17
N VAL A 122 -15.94 8.66 2.88
CA VAL A 122 -16.16 7.54 1.94
C VAL A 122 -15.32 6.33 2.38
N VAL A 123 -14.03 6.51 2.66
CA VAL A 123 -13.14 5.46 3.13
C VAL A 123 -13.63 4.86 4.45
N HIS A 124 -14.07 5.69 5.39
CA HIS A 124 -14.63 5.23 6.66
C HIS A 124 -15.83 4.31 6.42
N LYS A 125 -16.74 4.71 5.54
CA LYS A 125 -17.92 3.91 5.18
C LYS A 125 -17.57 2.59 4.49
N ILE A 126 -16.55 2.60 3.63
CA ILE A 126 -16.02 1.37 3.01
C ILE A 126 -15.50 0.41 4.09
N ARG A 127 -14.72 0.89 5.05
CA ARG A 127 -14.19 0.10 6.17
C ARG A 127 -15.31 -0.52 7.02
N GLU A 128 -16.35 0.24 7.31
CA GLU A 128 -17.55 -0.30 7.99
C GLU A 128 -18.21 -1.43 7.18
N THR A 129 -18.34 -1.27 5.86
CA THR A 129 -18.95 -2.26 4.98
C THR A 129 -18.12 -3.53 4.87
N LEU A 130 -16.80 -3.39 4.78
CA LEU A 130 -15.87 -4.52 4.70
C LEU A 130 -15.73 -5.27 6.03
N GLY A 131 -15.94 -4.59 7.17
CA GLY A 131 -15.76 -5.15 8.49
C GLY A 131 -14.29 -5.33 8.89
N TYR A 132 -13.35 -4.79 8.13
CA TYR A 132 -11.92 -4.74 8.44
C TYR A 132 -11.29 -3.44 7.94
N ARG A 133 -10.15 -3.08 8.54
CA ARG A 133 -9.41 -1.91 8.14
C ARG A 133 -8.62 -2.18 6.86
N VAL A 134 -8.96 -1.50 5.77
CA VAL A 134 -8.15 -1.43 4.56
C VAL A 134 -7.17 -0.27 4.71
N PRO A 135 -5.85 -0.47 4.52
CA PRO A 135 -4.90 0.62 4.45
C PRO A 135 -5.31 1.60 3.36
N THR A 136 -5.09 2.86 3.63
CA THR A 136 -5.46 3.93 2.71
C THR A 136 -4.29 4.90 2.57
N ILE A 137 -4.12 5.41 1.35
CA ILE A 137 -3.23 6.52 1.05
C ILE A 137 -4.11 7.64 0.50
N PHE A 138 -4.11 8.75 1.21
CA PHE A 138 -4.77 9.97 0.73
C PHE A 138 -3.83 10.76 -0.15
N ILE A 139 -4.29 11.11 -1.37
CA ILE A 139 -3.55 11.90 -2.35
C ILE A 139 -4.31 13.20 -2.53
N THR A 140 -3.87 14.28 -1.89
CA THR A 140 -4.68 15.48 -1.75
C THR A 140 -3.88 16.78 -1.85
N ALA A 141 -4.55 17.83 -2.32
CA ALA A 141 -4.05 19.21 -2.25
C ALA A 141 -4.20 19.81 -0.83
N HIS A 142 -5.01 19.20 0.03
CA HIS A 142 -5.40 19.71 1.34
C HIS A 142 -5.10 18.71 2.48
N PRO A 143 -3.83 18.39 2.75
CA PRO A 143 -3.46 17.41 3.79
C PRO A 143 -3.90 17.85 5.20
N GLU A 144 -4.04 19.15 5.46
CA GLU A 144 -4.49 19.71 6.73
C GLU A 144 -5.92 19.26 7.10
N ARG A 145 -6.77 19.01 6.13
CA ARG A 145 -8.16 18.54 6.36
C ARG A 145 -8.21 17.16 7.02
N LEU A 146 -7.19 16.34 6.84
CA LEU A 146 -7.13 15.02 7.47
C LEU A 146 -6.93 15.10 8.99
N GLU A 147 -6.20 16.11 9.47
CA GLU A 147 -6.01 16.34 10.91
C GLU A 147 -7.31 16.79 11.55
N GLU A 148 -8.07 17.65 10.87
CA GLU A 148 -9.36 18.16 11.32
C GLU A 148 -10.45 17.08 11.39
N ASP A 149 -10.44 16.16 10.41
CA ASP A 149 -11.43 15.07 10.29
C ASP A 149 -11.12 13.85 11.17
N GLY A 150 -10.03 13.87 11.94
CA GLY A 150 -9.66 12.79 12.86
C GLY A 150 -9.10 11.55 12.15
N CYS A 151 -8.44 11.74 11.02
CA CYS A 151 -7.76 10.67 10.29
C CYS A 151 -6.77 9.95 11.21
N GLU A 152 -6.85 8.62 11.26
CA GLU A 152 -5.93 7.86 12.09
C GLU A 152 -4.49 7.93 11.53
N ASN A 153 -3.51 8.11 12.42
CA ASN A 153 -2.07 8.20 12.11
C ASN A 153 -1.47 7.01 11.34
N ARG A 154 -2.28 6.03 10.95
CA ARG A 154 -1.87 4.83 10.22
C ARG A 154 -2.14 4.89 8.71
N ASP A 155 -2.82 5.92 8.23
CA ASP A 155 -3.05 6.13 6.82
C ASP A 155 -1.91 6.96 6.22
N GLY A 156 -1.52 6.62 4.99
CA GLY A 156 -0.52 7.38 4.27
C GLY A 156 -1.10 8.67 3.69
N VAL A 157 -0.26 9.69 3.56
CA VAL A 157 -0.64 10.96 2.92
C VAL A 157 0.41 11.36 1.90
N VAL A 158 -0.05 11.63 0.67
CA VAL A 158 0.78 12.16 -0.41
C VAL A 158 0.18 13.49 -0.85
N PRO A 159 0.82 14.63 -0.53
CA PRO A 159 0.31 15.93 -0.93
C PRO A 159 0.46 16.17 -2.44
N LYS A 160 -0.56 16.74 -3.08
CA LYS A 160 -0.52 17.28 -4.44
C LYS A 160 0.12 18.69 -4.42
N PRO A 161 1.05 19.04 -5.35
CA PRO A 161 1.60 18.21 -6.41
C PRO A 161 2.63 17.20 -5.89
N PHE A 162 2.68 16.02 -6.49
CA PHE A 162 3.56 14.94 -6.08
C PHE A 162 4.47 14.45 -7.20
N ASP A 163 5.61 13.90 -6.82
CA ASP A 163 6.45 13.11 -7.71
C ASP A 163 5.93 11.66 -7.76
N ILE A 164 6.02 11.06 -8.94
CA ILE A 164 5.64 9.65 -9.18
C ILE A 164 6.25 8.69 -8.14
N TRP A 165 7.50 8.97 -7.74
CA TRP A 165 8.22 8.20 -6.73
C TRP A 165 7.51 8.17 -5.37
N ARG A 166 6.93 9.28 -4.94
CA ARG A 166 6.23 9.36 -3.64
C ARG A 166 5.01 8.47 -3.60
N VAL A 167 4.24 8.43 -4.70
CA VAL A 167 3.07 7.55 -4.77
C VAL A 167 3.50 6.08 -4.77
N ARG A 168 4.53 5.72 -5.55
CA ARG A 168 5.03 4.35 -5.61
C ARG A 168 5.59 3.89 -4.26
N GLU A 169 6.37 4.72 -3.60
CA GLU A 169 6.89 4.46 -2.26
C GLU A 169 5.76 4.28 -1.25
N ALA A 170 4.77 5.17 -1.26
CA ALA A 170 3.62 5.08 -0.37
C ALA A 170 2.83 3.79 -0.59
N VAL A 171 2.58 3.38 -1.85
CA VAL A 171 1.90 2.12 -2.18
C VAL A 171 2.69 0.93 -1.65
N ASN A 172 4.00 0.85 -1.93
CA ASN A 172 4.85 -0.22 -1.43
C ASN A 172 4.84 -0.30 0.10
N ASN A 173 5.02 0.85 0.78
CA ASN A 173 5.02 0.90 2.23
C ASN A 173 3.68 0.48 2.83
N ALA A 174 2.55 0.93 2.27
CA ALA A 174 1.22 0.59 2.78
C ALA A 174 0.92 -0.92 2.68
N VAL A 175 1.36 -1.56 1.59
CA VAL A 175 1.16 -3.00 1.40
C VAL A 175 2.10 -3.82 2.29
N HIS A 176 3.38 -3.41 2.41
CA HIS A 176 4.36 -4.12 3.25
C HIS A 176 4.09 -3.98 4.74
N LEU A 177 3.71 -2.79 5.22
CA LEU A 177 3.35 -2.56 6.62
C LEU A 177 2.12 -3.39 7.03
N ASN A 178 1.15 -3.55 6.13
CA ASN A 178 -0.02 -4.37 6.40
C ASN A 178 0.33 -5.86 6.53
N ALA A 179 1.31 -6.33 5.77
CA ALA A 179 1.83 -7.69 5.89
C ALA A 179 2.51 -7.95 7.26
N SER A 180 3.03 -6.91 7.90
CA SER A 180 3.78 -7.01 9.16
C SER A 180 2.91 -6.85 10.42
N ILE A 181 1.73 -6.22 10.34
CA ILE A 181 0.86 -5.92 11.51
C ILE A 181 -0.06 -7.10 11.86
N PHE A 182 -0.23 -8.07 10.96
CA PHE A 182 -1.05 -9.27 11.17
C PHE A 182 -0.22 -10.55 11.42
N ALA A 183 1.05 -10.41 11.79
CA ALA A 183 1.91 -11.52 12.21
C ALA A 183 1.79 -11.80 13.73
#